data_c33cfcfe9f7f0ef794647a3f3edef82e
#
_entry.id   c33cfcfe9f7f0ef794647a3f3edef82e
#
_cell.length_a   1.000
_cell.length_b   1.000
_cell.length_c   1.000
_cell.angle_alpha   90.00
_cell.angle_beta   90.00
_cell.angle_gamma   90.00
#
_symmetry.space_group_name_H-M   'P 1'
#
loop_
_entity.id
_entity.type
_entity.pdbx_description
1 polymer ?
#
loop_
_entity_poly.entity_id
_entity_poly.type
_entity_poly.pdbx_seq_one_letter_code
_entity_poly.pdbx_strand_id
1 'polypeptide(L)'
;MFKPVLHTAFLMSLLALAGCATVGSEFKAPAPVAASAYRHLAPAHGDSARLPTAWWSVFGDATLDALEQRALRDNPGVKASAQRLLQAQAQLGVMRAAQSPTVNAGVSAANSRSSTKTSQALALGGRTIEGNNYTVGASLSYELDLWGRVKRVVEAADAQALAAQDERDGVILLLSAQVATTYWQLRGMDAELAIVKDALGTRHEASKLIEARLAAGLSNELDVSRARIERANAAADLEEITRQRNLLEHALATLVGASPSTALLASVGAAALPQPPAIPVGLPASLLAQRPDLAASVANLRAANAQVGVAEGAFYPSLSLTGNFGYASESLRNVADGGARQFSIGPLALSLPLFDGGRNKANLALSKARYDEALANHETRLLTALREVEDALSDVQQRARQAEAQALAQQAGARAFVVAQARYERGVSNFLDVTDAQRNALAADRAATQIRTQRLLAAVAVARALGAGWSEQAPLATIAGAAQK
;
A
#
# COMPACT_ATOMS: atom_id res chain seq x y z
N MET A 1 29.49 49.09 43.29
CA MET A 1 29.97 48.61 41.97
C MET A 1 29.38 47.21 41.60
N PHE A 2 28.10 46.93 41.91
CA PHE A 2 27.48 45.60 41.65
C PHE A 2 26.27 45.62 40.71
N LYS A 3 25.87 46.78 40.17
CA LYS A 3 24.70 46.90 39.27
C LYS A 3 24.88 46.44 37.82
N PRO A 4 26.05 46.47 37.12
CA PRO A 4 26.13 46.05 35.74
C PRO A 4 26.12 44.52 35.55
N VAL A 5 26.61 43.74 36.53
CA VAL A 5 26.67 42.26 36.43
C VAL A 5 25.29 41.57 36.49
N LEU A 6 24.34 42.18 37.23
CA LEU A 6 22.97 41.64 37.32
C LEU A 6 22.17 41.86 36.03
N HIS A 7 22.42 42.97 35.31
CA HIS A 7 21.76 43.28 34.05
C HIS A 7 22.29 42.40 32.91
N THR A 8 23.59 42.10 32.90
CA THR A 8 24.19 41.18 31.90
C THR A 8 23.75 39.73 32.13
N ALA A 9 23.62 39.30 33.39
CA ALA A 9 23.09 37.94 33.71
C ALA A 9 21.60 37.81 33.36
N PHE A 10 20.82 38.89 33.56
CA PHE A 10 19.39 38.92 33.22
C PHE A 10 19.19 38.98 31.68
N LEU A 11 20.02 39.72 30.94
CA LEU A 11 20.00 39.75 29.47
C LEU A 11 20.44 38.40 28.87
N MET A 12 21.45 37.73 29.46
CA MET A 12 21.84 36.37 29.05
C MET A 12 20.74 35.31 29.34
N SER A 13 20.01 35.43 30.48
CA SER A 13 18.90 34.52 30.78
C SER A 13 17.69 34.75 29.85
N LEU A 14 17.39 36.01 29.45
CA LEU A 14 16.36 36.33 28.46
C LEU A 14 16.74 35.83 27.04
N LEU A 15 18.01 35.93 26.66
CA LEU A 15 18.49 35.37 25.40
C LEU A 15 18.44 33.81 25.41
N ALA A 16 18.67 33.18 26.55
CA ALA A 16 18.55 31.73 26.71
C ALA A 16 17.09 31.24 26.62
N LEU A 17 16.11 32.02 27.07
CA LEU A 17 14.68 31.68 26.95
C LEU A 17 14.14 31.89 25.53
N ALA A 18 14.71 32.81 24.74
CA ALA A 18 14.34 33.01 23.34
C ALA A 18 14.92 31.95 22.38
N GLY A 19 15.87 31.12 22.85
CA GLY A 19 16.62 30.16 22.04
C GLY A 19 15.96 28.78 21.82
N CYS A 20 14.82 28.50 22.42
CA CYS A 20 14.16 27.17 22.28
C CYS A 20 13.20 27.03 21.10
N ALA A 21 13.30 27.88 20.07
CA ALA A 21 12.52 27.72 18.85
C ALA A 21 13.14 26.61 17.96
N THR A 22 12.40 25.53 17.76
CA THR A 22 12.79 24.47 16.81
C THR A 22 12.97 25.07 15.41
N VAL A 23 14.14 24.89 14.79
CA VAL A 23 14.43 25.37 13.44
C VAL A 23 13.58 24.60 12.40
N GLY A 24 13.21 25.33 11.33
CA GLY A 24 12.37 24.83 10.26
C GLY A 24 10.88 25.07 10.47
N SER A 25 10.14 25.10 9.39
CA SER A 25 8.69 25.29 9.40
C SER A 25 7.97 24.07 9.97
N GLU A 26 6.91 24.31 10.73
CA GLU A 26 6.01 23.23 11.09
C GLU A 26 5.22 22.77 9.86
N PHE A 27 5.01 21.45 9.78
CA PHE A 27 4.26 20.87 8.67
C PHE A 27 2.80 21.34 8.70
N LYS A 28 2.32 21.80 7.55
CA LYS A 28 0.90 22.06 7.29
C LYS A 28 0.47 21.21 6.10
N ALA A 29 -0.57 20.39 6.32
CA ALA A 29 -1.11 19.59 5.23
C ALA A 29 -1.60 20.50 4.09
N PRO A 30 -1.35 20.14 2.82
CA PRO A 30 -1.87 20.89 1.68
C PRO A 30 -3.39 20.97 1.72
N ALA A 31 -3.95 22.12 1.32
CA ALA A 31 -5.39 22.23 1.20
C ALA A 31 -5.89 21.30 0.08
N PRO A 32 -6.97 20.53 0.31
CA PRO A 32 -7.49 19.62 -0.69
C PRO A 32 -8.02 20.41 -1.90
N VAL A 33 -7.45 20.15 -3.08
CA VAL A 33 -8.00 20.61 -4.36
C VAL A 33 -9.05 19.59 -4.78
N ALA A 34 -10.25 19.67 -4.22
CA ALA A 34 -11.34 18.75 -4.56
C ALA A 34 -12.55 19.55 -5.06
N ALA A 35 -13.22 19.01 -6.09
CA ALA A 35 -14.54 19.52 -6.49
C ALA A 35 -15.55 19.33 -5.34
N SER A 36 -16.58 20.16 -5.30
CA SER A 36 -17.62 20.08 -4.27
C SER A 36 -18.50 18.82 -4.38
N ALA A 37 -18.54 18.19 -5.56
CA ALA A 37 -19.33 16.98 -5.84
C ALA A 37 -18.69 16.16 -6.97
N TYR A 38 -18.99 14.85 -7.00
CA TYR A 38 -18.65 13.99 -8.14
C TYR A 38 -19.62 14.23 -9.29
N ARG A 39 -19.09 14.19 -10.53
CA ARG A 39 -19.88 14.42 -11.76
C ARG A 39 -20.93 13.34 -12.01
N HIS A 40 -20.59 12.09 -11.69
CA HIS A 40 -21.42 10.91 -11.97
C HIS A 40 -22.17 10.40 -10.74
N LEU A 41 -22.27 11.20 -9.67
CA LEU A 41 -23.08 10.85 -8.51
C LEU A 41 -24.55 11.24 -8.76
N ALA A 42 -25.46 10.29 -8.57
CA ALA A 42 -26.91 10.61 -8.60
C ALA A 42 -27.28 11.51 -7.41
N PRO A 43 -28.21 12.48 -7.59
CA PRO A 43 -28.52 13.50 -6.58
C PRO A 43 -29.09 13.01 -5.24
N ALA A 44 -29.33 11.73 -5.06
CA ALA A 44 -30.15 11.16 -3.96
C ALA A 44 -29.36 10.37 -2.91
N HIS A 45 -28.06 10.55 -2.79
CA HIS A 45 -27.27 9.84 -1.77
C HIS A 45 -26.78 10.84 -0.70
N GLY A 46 -27.73 11.32 0.09
CA GLY A 46 -27.47 11.88 1.40
C GLY A 46 -27.18 10.73 2.36
N ASP A 47 -26.16 10.89 3.12
CA ASP A 47 -25.57 10.16 4.21
C ASP A 47 -24.30 9.37 3.82
N SER A 48 -23.21 9.87 4.38
CA SER A 48 -21.88 9.29 4.34
C SER A 48 -21.76 8.07 5.26
N ALA A 49 -22.60 7.05 5.03
CA ALA A 49 -22.43 5.77 5.70
C ALA A 49 -21.08 5.19 5.24
N ARG A 50 -20.13 5.10 6.16
CA ARG A 50 -18.83 4.47 5.90
C ARG A 50 -19.04 2.97 5.68
N LEU A 51 -18.30 2.42 4.72
CA LEU A 51 -18.23 0.97 4.56
C LEU A 51 -17.60 0.35 5.82
N PRO A 52 -18.04 -0.86 6.22
CA PRO A 52 -17.37 -1.60 7.30
C PRO A 52 -15.95 -1.96 6.91
N THR A 53 -15.08 -2.23 7.88
CA THR A 53 -13.71 -2.69 7.63
C THR A 53 -13.69 -3.96 6.78
N ALA A 54 -14.62 -4.88 7.00
CA ALA A 54 -14.87 -6.03 6.12
C ALA A 54 -15.87 -5.63 5.02
N TRP A 55 -15.49 -4.67 4.16
CA TRP A 55 -16.35 -4.07 3.14
C TRP A 55 -16.97 -5.10 2.17
N TRP A 56 -16.28 -6.21 1.91
CA TRP A 56 -16.77 -7.29 1.03
C TRP A 56 -18.01 -8.00 1.58
N SER A 57 -18.28 -7.90 2.88
CA SER A 57 -19.50 -8.47 3.50
C SER A 57 -20.80 -7.87 2.94
N VAL A 58 -20.77 -6.69 2.32
CA VAL A 58 -21.93 -6.08 1.66
C VAL A 58 -22.47 -6.92 0.48
N PHE A 59 -21.64 -7.85 -0.06
CA PHE A 59 -22.06 -8.77 -1.11
C PHE A 59 -22.87 -9.96 -0.57
N GLY A 60 -22.88 -10.20 0.74
CA GLY A 60 -23.66 -11.27 1.39
C GLY A 60 -23.23 -12.69 0.99
N ASP A 61 -21.98 -12.89 0.60
CA ASP A 61 -21.44 -14.18 0.14
C ASP A 61 -20.44 -14.76 1.15
N ALA A 62 -20.86 -15.81 1.87
CA ALA A 62 -20.04 -16.46 2.89
C ALA A 62 -18.75 -17.09 2.33
N THR A 63 -18.73 -17.49 1.06
CA THR A 63 -17.54 -18.03 0.41
C THR A 63 -16.51 -16.92 0.18
N LEU A 64 -16.96 -15.77 -0.29
CA LEU A 64 -16.12 -14.58 -0.43
C LEU A 64 -15.57 -14.17 0.94
N ASP A 65 -16.40 -14.12 1.99
CA ASP A 65 -15.95 -13.78 3.34
C ASP A 65 -14.82 -14.70 3.82
N ALA A 66 -14.96 -16.01 3.61
CA ALA A 66 -13.94 -16.98 4.00
C ALA A 66 -12.63 -16.83 3.21
N LEU A 67 -12.72 -16.55 1.91
CA LEU A 67 -11.55 -16.31 1.05
C LEU A 67 -10.80 -15.04 1.46
N GLU A 68 -11.53 -13.95 1.75
CA GLU A 68 -10.96 -12.69 2.21
C GLU A 68 -10.21 -12.86 3.54
N GLN A 69 -10.86 -13.49 4.53
CA GLN A 69 -10.23 -13.77 5.82
C GLN A 69 -8.97 -14.62 5.66
N ARG A 70 -9.00 -15.60 4.77
CA ARG A 70 -7.83 -16.44 4.48
C ARG A 70 -6.74 -15.64 3.80
N ALA A 71 -7.07 -14.81 2.81
CA ALA A 71 -6.11 -13.95 2.12
C ALA A 71 -5.40 -13.00 3.10
N LEU A 72 -6.14 -12.31 3.96
CA LEU A 72 -5.57 -11.41 4.95
C LEU A 72 -4.63 -12.10 5.96
N ARG A 73 -4.92 -13.36 6.31
CA ARG A 73 -4.10 -14.14 7.25
C ARG A 73 -2.87 -14.77 6.58
N ASP A 74 -3.04 -15.33 5.38
CA ASP A 74 -2.07 -16.26 4.80
C ASP A 74 -1.24 -15.66 3.66
N ASN A 75 -1.69 -14.55 3.03
CA ASN A 75 -1.00 -13.95 1.89
C ASN A 75 0.41 -13.44 2.26
N PRO A 76 1.46 -13.88 1.52
CA PRO A 76 2.84 -13.45 1.78
C PRO A 76 3.06 -11.94 1.61
N GLY A 77 2.32 -11.26 0.73
CA GLY A 77 2.40 -9.81 0.50
C GLY A 77 1.96 -9.00 1.73
N VAL A 78 0.89 -9.44 2.41
CA VAL A 78 0.45 -8.85 3.68
C VAL A 78 1.49 -9.06 4.77
N LYS A 79 2.04 -10.27 4.88
CA LYS A 79 3.12 -10.57 5.85
C LYS A 79 4.36 -9.70 5.58
N ALA A 80 4.74 -9.54 4.32
CA ALA A 80 5.87 -8.69 3.94
C ALA A 80 5.63 -7.21 4.27
N SER A 81 4.41 -6.68 4.04
CA SER A 81 4.06 -5.30 4.38
C SER A 81 4.08 -5.06 5.90
N ALA A 82 3.62 -6.02 6.69
CA ALA A 82 3.73 -5.98 8.15
C ALA A 82 5.19 -5.93 8.62
N GLN A 83 6.09 -6.69 7.99
CA GLN A 83 7.53 -6.63 8.32
C GLN A 83 8.17 -5.29 7.92
N ARG A 84 7.75 -4.65 6.82
CA ARG A 84 8.20 -3.30 6.45
C ARG A 84 7.78 -2.27 7.50
N LEU A 85 6.57 -2.36 8.02
CA LEU A 85 6.13 -1.52 9.15
C LEU A 85 7.04 -1.71 10.38
N LEU A 86 7.33 -2.96 10.76
CA LEU A 86 8.24 -3.24 11.88
C LEU A 86 9.66 -2.70 11.63
N GLN A 87 10.17 -2.77 10.40
CA GLN A 87 11.45 -2.15 10.03
C GLN A 87 11.43 -0.64 10.20
N ALA A 88 10.35 0.04 9.76
CA ALA A 88 10.21 1.48 9.91
C ALA A 88 10.11 1.89 11.39
N GLN A 89 9.39 1.13 12.21
CA GLN A 89 9.31 1.34 13.66
C GLN A 89 10.66 1.13 14.36
N ALA A 90 11.41 0.11 13.97
CA ALA A 90 12.76 -0.12 14.48
C ALA A 90 13.71 1.02 14.09
N GLN A 91 13.62 1.52 12.85
CA GLN A 91 14.38 2.68 12.38
C GLN A 91 14.04 3.94 13.17
N LEU A 92 12.75 4.16 13.48
CA LEU A 92 12.33 5.24 14.38
C LEU A 92 13.00 5.09 15.77
N GLY A 93 13.08 3.86 16.30
CA GLY A 93 13.79 3.57 17.56
C GLY A 93 15.28 3.96 17.48
N VAL A 94 15.96 3.64 16.37
CA VAL A 94 17.34 4.04 16.12
C VAL A 94 17.48 5.57 16.10
N MET A 95 16.56 6.28 15.42
CA MET A 95 16.63 7.76 15.38
C MET A 95 16.33 8.39 16.75
N ARG A 96 15.39 7.83 17.51
CA ARG A 96 15.08 8.28 18.88
C ARG A 96 16.25 8.10 19.84
N ALA A 97 17.09 7.09 19.64
CA ALA A 97 18.29 6.87 20.46
C ALA A 97 19.27 8.06 20.41
N ALA A 98 19.28 8.84 19.32
CA ALA A 98 20.09 10.06 19.22
C ALA A 98 19.66 11.18 20.19
N GLN A 99 18.47 11.09 20.80
CA GLN A 99 18.00 11.99 21.85
C GLN A 99 18.53 11.63 23.24
N SER A 100 19.29 10.54 23.36
CA SER A 100 19.88 10.05 24.61
C SER A 100 21.40 10.01 24.54
N PRO A 101 22.11 10.14 25.67
CA PRO A 101 23.54 9.96 25.67
C PRO A 101 23.97 8.55 25.27
N THR A 102 25.04 8.46 24.48
CA THR A 102 25.69 7.19 24.14
C THR A 102 26.85 6.94 25.10
N VAL A 103 26.88 5.75 25.72
CA VAL A 103 27.96 5.31 26.59
C VAL A 103 28.62 4.09 25.95
N ASN A 104 29.91 4.19 25.70
CA ASN A 104 30.71 3.11 25.15
C ASN A 104 31.76 2.66 26.18
N ALA A 105 31.91 1.37 26.42
CA ALA A 105 33.03 0.79 27.15
C ALA A 105 34.12 0.36 26.19
N GLY A 106 35.37 0.60 26.56
CA GLY A 106 36.49 0.26 25.73
C GLY A 106 37.71 -0.13 26.54
N VAL A 107 38.55 -0.99 25.94
CA VAL A 107 39.87 -1.35 26.43
C VAL A 107 40.84 -1.05 25.31
N SER A 108 41.94 -0.37 25.60
CA SER A 108 42.99 -0.14 24.62
C SER A 108 44.39 -0.39 25.22
N ALA A 109 45.29 -0.86 24.38
CA ALA A 109 46.72 -0.98 24.70
C ALA A 109 47.47 -0.28 23.55
N ALA A 110 48.32 0.64 23.91
CA ALA A 110 49.16 1.39 22.96
C ALA A 110 50.59 1.44 23.47
N ASN A 111 51.56 1.30 22.57
CA ASN A 111 52.94 1.65 22.82
C ASN A 111 53.25 2.85 21.94
N SER A 112 53.80 3.91 22.55
CA SER A 112 54.13 5.14 21.83
C SER A 112 55.47 5.69 22.22
N ARG A 113 56.17 6.29 21.25
CA ARG A 113 57.43 7.03 21.46
C ARG A 113 57.28 8.40 20.82
N SER A 114 57.44 9.45 21.66
CA SER A 114 57.40 10.82 21.18
C SER A 114 58.71 11.19 20.45
N SER A 115 58.64 12.09 19.45
CA SER A 115 59.83 12.63 18.79
C SER A 115 60.55 13.62 19.70
N THR A 116 61.88 13.54 19.75
CA THR A 116 62.74 14.50 20.45
C THR A 116 62.73 15.90 19.84
N LYS A 117 62.22 16.04 18.63
CA LYS A 117 62.24 17.29 17.85
C LYS A 117 60.93 18.07 17.90
N THR A 118 59.95 17.63 18.69
CA THR A 118 58.71 18.41 18.91
C THR A 118 58.96 19.53 19.92
N SER A 119 58.17 20.63 19.80
CA SER A 119 58.27 21.75 20.76
C SER A 119 58.07 21.30 22.22
N GLN A 120 57.21 20.32 22.47
CA GLN A 120 56.98 19.72 23.78
C GLN A 120 58.21 18.93 24.28
N ALA A 121 58.88 18.14 23.43
CA ALA A 121 60.10 17.43 23.78
C ALA A 121 61.25 18.40 24.02
N LEU A 122 61.38 19.45 23.23
CA LEU A 122 62.41 20.50 23.43
C LEU A 122 62.19 21.25 24.74
N ALA A 123 60.97 21.54 25.14
CA ALA A 123 60.64 22.13 26.46
C ALA A 123 61.00 21.19 27.62
N LEU A 124 61.04 19.89 27.40
CA LEU A 124 61.48 18.84 28.34
C LEU A 124 62.95 18.48 28.19
N GLY A 125 63.79 19.36 27.60
CA GLY A 125 65.23 19.15 27.42
C GLY A 125 65.56 18.09 26.35
N GLY A 126 64.75 17.88 25.36
CA GLY A 126 64.96 16.94 24.26
C GLY A 126 64.79 15.46 24.63
N ARG A 127 64.09 15.16 25.72
CA ARG A 127 63.81 13.79 26.15
C ARG A 127 62.64 13.18 25.38
N THR A 128 62.78 11.92 24.97
CA THR A 128 61.66 11.10 24.49
C THR A 128 60.83 10.63 25.66
N ILE A 129 59.52 10.65 25.46
CA ILE A 129 58.55 9.92 26.28
C ILE A 129 58.24 8.64 25.49
N GLU A 130 58.63 7.51 26.04
CA GLU A 130 58.34 6.20 25.45
C GLU A 130 57.75 5.32 26.53
N GLY A 131 56.65 4.63 26.17
CA GLY A 131 56.01 3.75 27.15
C GLY A 131 54.74 3.10 26.60
N ASN A 132 54.28 2.14 27.38
CA ASN A 132 52.98 1.51 27.17
C ASN A 132 51.88 2.36 27.82
N ASN A 133 50.72 2.34 27.25
CA ASN A 133 49.50 2.90 27.85
C ASN A 133 48.35 1.90 27.73
N TYR A 134 47.91 1.37 28.85
CA TYR A 134 46.77 0.48 28.96
C TYR A 134 45.63 1.27 29.53
N THR A 135 44.52 1.38 28.79
CA THR A 135 43.33 2.07 29.27
C THR A 135 42.12 1.14 29.29
N VAL A 136 41.35 1.22 30.34
CA VAL A 136 40.06 0.54 30.50
C VAL A 136 39.04 1.60 30.96
N GLY A 137 38.00 1.80 30.23
CA GLY A 137 37.05 2.84 30.63
C GLY A 137 35.77 2.89 29.81
N ALA A 138 34.96 3.89 30.15
CA ALA A 138 33.75 4.23 29.42
C ALA A 138 33.84 5.68 28.90
N SER A 139 33.35 5.90 27.70
CA SER A 139 33.18 7.23 27.10
C SER A 139 31.72 7.57 26.94
N LEU A 140 31.34 8.79 27.24
CA LEU A 140 30.00 9.36 27.04
C LEU A 140 30.07 10.37 25.89
N SER A 141 29.07 10.33 25.02
CA SER A 141 28.88 11.31 23.96
C SER A 141 27.38 11.65 23.87
N TYR A 142 27.07 12.94 23.87
CA TYR A 142 25.70 13.44 23.80
C TYR A 142 25.66 14.77 23.05
N GLU A 143 24.75 14.89 22.04
CA GLU A 143 24.43 16.16 21.40
C GLU A 143 23.23 16.79 22.10
N LEU A 144 23.43 18.00 22.65
CA LEU A 144 22.34 18.77 23.22
C LEU A 144 21.59 19.48 22.08
N ASP A 145 20.36 19.06 21.83
CA ASP A 145 19.55 19.53 20.70
C ASP A 145 18.88 20.87 21.00
N LEU A 146 19.66 21.96 21.01
CA LEU A 146 19.18 23.31 21.31
C LEU A 146 18.27 23.87 20.21
N TRP A 147 18.52 23.50 18.97
CA TRP A 147 17.83 24.04 17.79
C TRP A 147 16.80 23.08 17.21
N GLY A 148 16.63 21.89 17.80
CA GLY A 148 15.67 20.90 17.38
C GLY A 148 16.07 20.11 16.13
N ARG A 149 17.37 20.08 15.75
CA ARG A 149 17.87 19.29 14.63
C ARG A 149 17.63 17.80 14.81
N VAL A 150 17.97 17.27 15.99
CA VAL A 150 17.75 15.86 16.34
C VAL A 150 16.25 15.58 16.47
N LYS A 151 15.49 16.50 17.04
CA LYS A 151 14.02 16.42 17.08
C LYS A 151 13.42 16.30 15.68
N ARG A 152 13.90 17.08 14.69
CA ARG A 152 13.45 17.00 13.30
C ARG A 152 13.82 15.67 12.63
N VAL A 153 14.99 15.09 12.95
CA VAL A 153 15.35 13.74 12.48
C VAL A 153 14.36 12.70 13.00
N VAL A 154 13.99 12.77 14.28
CA VAL A 154 13.00 11.86 14.89
C VAL A 154 11.61 12.09 14.28
N GLU A 155 11.21 13.34 14.07
CA GLU A 155 9.93 13.70 13.42
C GLU A 155 9.85 13.12 11.99
N ALA A 156 10.94 13.20 11.21
CA ALA A 156 11.00 12.60 9.89
C ALA A 156 10.83 11.08 9.94
N ALA A 157 11.51 10.40 10.87
CA ALA A 157 11.41 8.95 11.04
C ALA A 157 10.03 8.51 11.57
N ASP A 158 9.41 9.31 12.44
CA ASP A 158 8.04 9.06 12.92
C ASP A 158 7.02 9.15 11.78
N ALA A 159 7.14 10.18 10.94
CA ALA A 159 6.30 10.34 9.75
C ALA A 159 6.53 9.19 8.73
N GLN A 160 7.77 8.70 8.57
CA GLN A 160 8.06 7.53 7.75
C GLN A 160 7.44 6.23 8.29
N ALA A 161 7.44 6.06 9.63
CA ALA A 161 6.78 4.91 10.26
C ALA A 161 5.26 4.95 10.06
N LEU A 162 4.65 6.15 10.14
CA LEU A 162 3.24 6.35 9.81
C LEU A 162 2.96 6.05 8.34
N ALA A 163 3.79 6.53 7.41
CA ALA A 163 3.66 6.21 5.99
C ALA A 163 3.71 4.70 5.73
N ALA A 164 4.63 3.97 6.39
CA ALA A 164 4.72 2.51 6.26
C ALA A 164 3.49 1.78 6.83
N GLN A 165 2.83 2.34 7.85
CA GLN A 165 1.56 1.83 8.36
C GLN A 165 0.45 1.98 7.32
N ASP A 166 0.30 3.16 6.76
CA ASP A 166 -0.72 3.45 5.75
C ASP A 166 -0.46 2.66 4.46
N GLU A 167 0.80 2.47 4.06
CA GLU A 167 1.20 1.60 2.94
C GLU A 167 0.81 0.14 3.18
N ARG A 168 0.97 -0.38 4.42
CA ARG A 168 0.48 -1.72 4.78
C ARG A 168 -1.03 -1.82 4.61
N ASP A 169 -1.76 -0.82 5.07
CA ASP A 169 -3.21 -0.79 4.96
C ASP A 169 -3.66 -0.67 3.49
N GLY A 170 -2.88 0.06 2.67
CA GLY A 170 -3.04 0.09 1.21
C GLY A 170 -2.86 -1.29 0.56
N VAL A 171 -1.87 -2.08 1.00
CA VAL A 171 -1.67 -3.46 0.53
C VAL A 171 -2.87 -4.34 0.88
N ILE A 172 -3.43 -4.21 2.09
CA ILE A 172 -4.62 -4.93 2.53
C ILE A 172 -5.83 -4.56 1.66
N LEU A 173 -6.06 -3.28 1.42
CA LEU A 173 -7.14 -2.79 0.56
C LEU A 173 -7.02 -3.33 -0.87
N LEU A 174 -5.84 -3.28 -1.46
CA LEU A 174 -5.60 -3.77 -2.81
C LEU A 174 -5.77 -5.28 -2.91
N LEU A 175 -5.29 -6.03 -1.93
CA LEU A 175 -5.44 -7.49 -1.89
C LEU A 175 -6.93 -7.86 -1.80
N SER A 176 -7.68 -7.27 -0.87
CA SER A 176 -9.10 -7.58 -0.72
C SER A 176 -9.89 -7.23 -1.98
N ALA A 177 -9.62 -6.08 -2.62
CA ALA A 177 -10.25 -5.75 -3.89
C ALA A 177 -9.90 -6.75 -5.00
N GLN A 178 -8.68 -7.27 -5.01
CA GLN A 178 -8.25 -8.25 -6.02
C GLN A 178 -8.84 -9.65 -5.77
N VAL A 179 -8.98 -10.07 -4.51
CA VAL A 179 -9.68 -11.32 -4.14
C VAL A 179 -11.14 -11.25 -4.57
N ALA A 180 -11.86 -10.18 -4.22
CA ALA A 180 -13.25 -9.98 -4.61
C ALA A 180 -13.42 -9.94 -6.14
N THR A 181 -12.54 -9.21 -6.85
CA THR A 181 -12.54 -9.13 -8.32
C THR A 181 -12.36 -10.51 -8.95
N THR A 182 -11.32 -11.25 -8.54
CA THR A 182 -11.02 -12.57 -9.10
C THR A 182 -12.13 -13.58 -8.75
N TYR A 183 -12.69 -13.50 -7.56
CA TYR A 183 -13.81 -14.33 -7.13
C TYR A 183 -15.05 -14.11 -8.02
N TRP A 184 -15.46 -12.85 -8.25
CA TRP A 184 -16.63 -12.57 -9.09
C TRP A 184 -16.38 -12.88 -10.56
N GLN A 185 -15.16 -12.73 -11.07
CA GLN A 185 -14.78 -13.20 -12.39
C GLN A 185 -14.92 -14.73 -12.49
N LEU A 186 -14.44 -15.47 -11.50
CA LEU A 186 -14.56 -16.94 -11.46
C LEU A 186 -16.03 -17.37 -11.43
N ARG A 187 -16.88 -16.72 -10.62
CA ARG A 187 -18.32 -16.98 -10.57
C ARG A 187 -19.02 -16.65 -11.89
N GLY A 188 -18.56 -15.59 -12.55
CA GLY A 188 -19.01 -15.27 -13.92
C GLY A 188 -18.68 -16.37 -14.93
N MET A 189 -17.45 -16.91 -14.85
CA MET A 189 -17.04 -18.04 -15.70
C MET A 189 -17.83 -19.34 -15.36
N ASP A 190 -18.13 -19.60 -14.10
CA ASP A 190 -18.98 -20.75 -13.70
C ASP A 190 -20.39 -20.61 -14.33
N ALA A 191 -20.98 -19.43 -14.33
CA ALA A 191 -22.28 -19.16 -14.94
C ALA A 191 -22.24 -19.29 -16.47
N GLU A 192 -21.20 -18.78 -17.11
CA GLU A 192 -21.00 -18.90 -18.57
C GLU A 192 -20.75 -20.36 -18.99
N LEU A 193 -19.98 -21.13 -18.19
CA LEU A 193 -19.73 -22.54 -18.40
C LEU A 193 -21.05 -23.35 -18.39
N ALA A 194 -21.97 -23.04 -17.48
CA ALA A 194 -23.27 -23.67 -17.43
C ALA A 194 -24.10 -23.41 -18.71
N ILE A 195 -24.11 -22.17 -19.20
CA ILE A 195 -24.80 -21.77 -20.44
C ILE A 195 -24.24 -22.53 -21.66
N VAL A 196 -22.90 -22.61 -21.77
CA VAL A 196 -22.27 -23.27 -22.90
C VAL A 196 -22.42 -24.80 -22.84
N LYS A 197 -22.43 -25.42 -21.64
CA LYS A 197 -22.76 -26.83 -21.44
C LYS A 197 -24.19 -27.16 -21.91
N ASP A 198 -25.15 -26.33 -21.55
CA ASP A 198 -26.55 -26.48 -21.98
C ASP A 198 -26.67 -26.35 -23.51
N ALA A 199 -26.02 -25.35 -24.08
CA ALA A 199 -25.96 -25.16 -25.53
C ALA A 199 -25.32 -26.33 -26.25
N LEU A 200 -24.23 -26.91 -25.73
CA LEU A 200 -23.60 -28.11 -26.28
C LEU A 200 -24.55 -29.31 -26.25
N GLY A 201 -25.28 -29.52 -25.15
CA GLY A 201 -26.31 -30.55 -25.03
C GLY A 201 -27.38 -30.40 -26.10
N THR A 202 -27.96 -29.19 -26.20
CA THR A 202 -29.00 -28.86 -27.22
C THR A 202 -28.49 -29.07 -28.64
N ARG A 203 -27.25 -28.64 -28.96
CA ARG A 203 -26.65 -28.83 -30.29
C ARG A 203 -26.33 -30.29 -30.59
N HIS A 204 -25.98 -31.07 -29.57
CA HIS A 204 -25.76 -32.52 -29.72
C HIS A 204 -27.05 -33.22 -30.13
N GLU A 205 -28.16 -32.94 -29.45
CA GLU A 205 -29.47 -33.52 -29.78
C GLU A 205 -29.97 -33.05 -31.15
N ALA A 206 -29.78 -31.77 -31.49
CA ALA A 206 -30.10 -31.26 -32.84
C ALA A 206 -29.29 -32.00 -33.94
N SER A 207 -27.97 -32.21 -33.72
CA SER A 207 -27.11 -32.94 -34.69
C SER A 207 -27.63 -34.37 -34.91
N LYS A 208 -27.96 -35.11 -33.86
CA LYS A 208 -28.54 -36.44 -33.94
C LYS A 208 -29.86 -36.47 -34.71
N LEU A 209 -30.73 -35.50 -34.46
CA LEU A 209 -32.03 -35.42 -35.13
C LEU A 209 -31.85 -35.13 -36.65
N ILE A 210 -30.95 -34.23 -37.02
CA ILE A 210 -30.69 -33.92 -38.44
C ILE A 210 -30.05 -35.13 -39.18
N GLU A 211 -29.12 -35.83 -38.53
CA GLU A 211 -28.51 -37.05 -39.07
C GLU A 211 -29.58 -38.17 -39.28
N ALA A 212 -30.51 -38.36 -38.34
CA ALA A 212 -31.62 -39.30 -38.50
C ALA A 212 -32.57 -38.87 -39.64
N ARG A 213 -32.86 -37.60 -39.81
CA ARG A 213 -33.67 -37.07 -40.93
C ARG A 213 -32.96 -37.26 -42.29
N LEU A 214 -31.65 -37.10 -42.36
CA LEU A 214 -30.91 -37.41 -43.58
C LEU A 214 -31.03 -38.89 -43.96
N ALA A 215 -30.85 -39.78 -42.99
CA ALA A 215 -30.99 -41.23 -43.19
C ALA A 215 -32.41 -41.60 -43.67
N ALA A 216 -33.44 -40.87 -43.27
CA ALA A 216 -34.81 -41.02 -43.69
C ALA A 216 -35.16 -40.29 -45.03
N GLY A 217 -34.17 -39.62 -45.67
CA GLY A 217 -34.35 -38.83 -46.86
C GLY A 217 -35.09 -37.51 -46.68
N LEU A 218 -35.23 -37.02 -45.43
CA LEU A 218 -36.00 -35.81 -45.02
C LEU A 218 -35.10 -34.58 -44.77
N SER A 219 -33.80 -34.71 -44.99
CA SER A 219 -32.82 -33.63 -44.86
C SER A 219 -31.71 -33.79 -45.91
N ASN A 220 -30.75 -32.89 -45.89
CA ASN A 220 -29.62 -32.86 -46.84
C ASN A 220 -28.28 -32.81 -46.09
N GLU A 221 -27.17 -33.12 -46.78
CA GLU A 221 -25.82 -33.14 -46.21
C GLU A 221 -25.38 -31.77 -45.73
N LEU A 222 -25.88 -30.68 -46.33
CA LEU A 222 -25.54 -29.32 -45.89
C LEU A 222 -26.05 -29.04 -44.47
N ASP A 223 -27.28 -29.50 -44.15
CA ASP A 223 -27.85 -29.29 -42.81
C ASP A 223 -27.15 -30.16 -41.75
N VAL A 224 -26.76 -31.39 -42.10
CA VAL A 224 -25.91 -32.25 -41.25
C VAL A 224 -24.57 -31.58 -40.96
N SER A 225 -23.92 -31.08 -42.02
CA SER A 225 -22.63 -30.39 -41.87
C SER A 225 -22.74 -29.15 -41.01
N ARG A 226 -23.81 -28.33 -41.15
CA ARG A 226 -24.09 -27.18 -40.28
C ARG A 226 -24.28 -27.61 -38.80
N ALA A 227 -25.09 -28.63 -38.54
CA ALA A 227 -25.32 -29.12 -37.21
C ALA A 227 -24.03 -29.64 -36.52
N ARG A 228 -23.18 -30.32 -37.27
CA ARG A 228 -21.84 -30.78 -36.83
C ARG A 228 -20.91 -29.59 -36.50
N ILE A 229 -20.89 -28.55 -37.35
CA ILE A 229 -20.11 -27.32 -37.08
C ILE A 229 -20.53 -26.68 -35.77
N GLU A 230 -21.85 -26.50 -35.56
CA GLU A 230 -22.38 -25.88 -34.35
C GLU A 230 -22.03 -26.66 -33.10
N ARG A 231 -22.14 -28.00 -33.13
CA ARG A 231 -21.73 -28.86 -32.01
C ARG A 231 -20.23 -28.78 -31.74
N ALA A 232 -19.40 -28.80 -32.80
CA ALA A 232 -17.94 -28.71 -32.64
C ALA A 232 -17.49 -27.37 -32.08
N ASN A 233 -18.11 -26.28 -32.55
CA ASN A 233 -17.84 -24.92 -32.01
C ASN A 233 -18.22 -24.82 -30.52
N ALA A 234 -19.38 -25.34 -30.12
CA ALA A 234 -19.78 -25.34 -28.70
C ALA A 234 -18.85 -26.18 -27.84
N ALA A 235 -18.34 -27.30 -28.34
CA ALA A 235 -17.34 -28.10 -27.62
C ALA A 235 -16.01 -27.34 -27.47
N ALA A 236 -15.55 -26.64 -28.50
CA ALA A 236 -14.36 -25.81 -28.44
C ALA A 236 -14.52 -24.64 -27.46
N ASP A 237 -15.67 -23.96 -27.47
CA ASP A 237 -16.00 -22.88 -26.54
C ASP A 237 -16.00 -23.39 -25.08
N LEU A 238 -16.52 -24.59 -24.83
CA LEU A 238 -16.53 -25.21 -23.50
C LEU A 238 -15.11 -25.39 -22.95
N GLU A 239 -14.19 -25.88 -23.78
CA GLU A 239 -12.79 -26.08 -23.38
C GLU A 239 -12.11 -24.72 -23.10
N GLU A 240 -12.37 -23.70 -23.92
CA GLU A 240 -11.79 -22.36 -23.72
C GLU A 240 -12.28 -21.71 -22.42
N ILE A 241 -13.58 -21.78 -22.11
CA ILE A 241 -14.13 -21.24 -20.86
C ILE A 241 -13.58 -22.02 -19.66
N THR A 242 -13.46 -23.35 -19.78
CA THR A 242 -12.86 -24.19 -18.75
C THR A 242 -11.39 -23.78 -18.49
N ARG A 243 -10.63 -23.54 -19.52
CA ARG A 243 -9.26 -23.04 -19.42
C ARG A 243 -9.20 -21.67 -18.69
N GLN A 244 -10.06 -20.73 -19.07
CA GLN A 244 -10.11 -19.41 -18.43
C GLN A 244 -10.50 -19.50 -16.96
N ARG A 245 -11.49 -20.32 -16.63
CA ARG A 245 -11.90 -20.62 -15.26
C ARG A 245 -10.73 -21.14 -14.40
N ASN A 246 -9.98 -22.10 -14.94
CA ASN A 246 -8.83 -22.67 -14.26
C ASN A 246 -7.75 -21.62 -13.98
N LEU A 247 -7.46 -20.72 -14.92
CA LEU A 247 -6.52 -19.61 -14.71
C LEU A 247 -6.97 -18.68 -13.58
N LEU A 248 -8.25 -18.36 -13.48
CA LEU A 248 -8.79 -17.55 -12.40
C LEU A 248 -8.72 -18.28 -11.05
N GLU A 249 -8.96 -19.59 -11.03
CA GLU A 249 -8.83 -20.39 -9.81
C GLU A 249 -7.38 -20.45 -9.32
N HIS A 250 -6.41 -20.61 -10.23
CA HIS A 250 -4.98 -20.54 -9.89
C HIS A 250 -4.59 -19.15 -9.35
N ALA A 251 -5.09 -18.08 -9.97
CA ALA A 251 -4.86 -16.72 -9.48
C ALA A 251 -5.46 -16.52 -8.09
N LEU A 252 -6.70 -16.97 -7.86
CA LEU A 252 -7.34 -16.88 -6.56
C LEU A 252 -6.57 -17.67 -5.49
N ALA A 253 -6.06 -18.86 -5.85
CA ALA A 253 -5.25 -19.67 -4.93
C ALA A 253 -4.01 -18.90 -4.46
N THR A 254 -3.30 -18.23 -5.35
CA THR A 254 -2.13 -17.42 -4.97
C THR A 254 -2.50 -16.22 -4.10
N LEU A 255 -3.64 -15.58 -4.37
CA LEU A 255 -4.12 -14.45 -3.57
C LEU A 255 -4.46 -14.86 -2.12
N VAL A 256 -5.04 -16.04 -1.92
CA VAL A 256 -5.33 -16.56 -0.58
C VAL A 256 -4.15 -17.28 0.08
N GLY A 257 -2.95 -17.19 -0.48
CA GLY A 257 -1.74 -17.81 0.06
C GLY A 257 -1.71 -19.33 -0.05
N ALA A 258 -2.46 -19.92 -1.00
CA ALA A 258 -2.47 -21.35 -1.27
C ALA A 258 -1.62 -21.71 -2.50
N SER A 259 -1.24 -22.98 -2.63
CA SER A 259 -0.65 -23.50 -3.86
C SER A 259 -1.65 -23.44 -5.01
N PRO A 260 -1.27 -23.02 -6.22
CA PRO A 260 -2.12 -23.09 -7.41
C PRO A 260 -2.64 -24.50 -7.72
N SER A 261 -1.97 -25.54 -7.23
CA SER A 261 -2.39 -26.94 -7.37
C SER A 261 -3.53 -27.33 -6.41
N THR A 262 -3.93 -26.44 -5.50
CA THR A 262 -5.01 -26.69 -4.56
C THR A 262 -6.34 -26.27 -5.17
N ALA A 263 -7.27 -27.22 -5.35
CA ALA A 263 -8.64 -26.88 -5.73
C ALA A 263 -9.29 -26.09 -4.58
N LEU A 264 -9.64 -24.83 -4.84
CA LEU A 264 -10.25 -23.94 -3.84
C LEU A 264 -11.76 -23.98 -3.86
N LEU A 265 -12.34 -24.02 -5.05
CA LEU A 265 -13.76 -23.87 -5.26
C LEU A 265 -14.28 -24.92 -6.26
N ALA A 266 -15.28 -25.66 -5.84
CA ALA A 266 -16.06 -26.45 -6.79
C ALA A 266 -16.78 -25.50 -7.77
N SER A 267 -16.86 -25.91 -9.04
CA SER A 267 -17.73 -25.23 -10.00
C SER A 267 -19.17 -25.30 -9.49
N VAL A 268 -19.74 -24.16 -9.18
CA VAL A 268 -21.15 -24.06 -8.83
C VAL A 268 -21.89 -23.92 -10.15
N GLY A 269 -22.70 -24.92 -10.51
CA GLY A 269 -23.49 -24.85 -11.74
C GLY A 269 -24.23 -23.51 -11.94
N ALA A 270 -25.31 -23.44 -12.71
CA ALA A 270 -26.05 -22.20 -13.07
C ALA A 270 -26.62 -21.40 -11.87
N ALA A 271 -25.87 -21.26 -10.78
CA ALA A 271 -26.24 -20.33 -9.69
C ALA A 271 -26.28 -18.91 -10.25
N ALA A 272 -27.43 -18.28 -10.13
CA ALA A 272 -27.61 -16.91 -10.60
C ALA A 272 -26.65 -15.99 -9.84
N LEU A 273 -25.84 -15.20 -10.58
CA LEU A 273 -25.03 -14.13 -9.99
C LEU A 273 -25.92 -13.16 -9.20
N PRO A 274 -25.54 -12.76 -7.98
CA PRO A 274 -26.33 -11.84 -7.18
C PRO A 274 -26.41 -10.45 -7.84
N GLN A 275 -27.38 -9.65 -7.40
CA GLN A 275 -27.40 -8.23 -7.77
C GLN A 275 -26.25 -7.50 -7.07
N PRO A 276 -25.58 -6.56 -7.76
CA PRO A 276 -24.54 -5.78 -7.12
C PRO A 276 -25.12 -4.94 -5.97
N PRO A 277 -24.43 -4.88 -4.82
CA PRO A 277 -24.85 -4.04 -3.70
C PRO A 277 -24.74 -2.56 -4.06
N ALA A 278 -25.58 -1.72 -3.46
CA ALA A 278 -25.41 -0.27 -3.50
C ALA A 278 -24.27 0.12 -2.55
N ILE A 279 -23.23 0.76 -3.08
CA ILE A 279 -22.10 1.26 -2.31
C ILE A 279 -22.36 2.74 -1.96
N PRO A 280 -22.37 3.13 -0.67
CA PRO A 280 -22.53 4.52 -0.28
C PRO A 280 -21.29 5.33 -0.70
N VAL A 281 -21.52 6.44 -1.39
CA VAL A 281 -20.46 7.34 -1.89
C VAL A 281 -20.50 8.63 -1.10
N GLY A 282 -19.40 8.97 -0.43
CA GLY A 282 -19.24 10.22 0.30
C GLY A 282 -18.93 11.42 -0.61
N LEU A 283 -18.58 12.57 0.00
CA LEU A 283 -18.15 13.76 -0.74
C LEU A 283 -16.67 13.63 -1.19
N PRO A 284 -16.25 14.28 -2.29
CA PRO A 284 -14.87 14.25 -2.76
C PRO A 284 -13.84 14.67 -1.69
N ALA A 285 -14.17 15.65 -0.85
CA ALA A 285 -13.30 16.10 0.23
C ALA A 285 -13.07 15.04 1.33
N SER A 286 -13.99 14.10 1.54
CA SER A 286 -13.83 13.02 2.53
C SER A 286 -12.86 11.93 2.06
N LEU A 287 -12.54 11.90 0.77
CA LEU A 287 -11.64 10.90 0.19
C LEU A 287 -10.25 10.91 0.83
N LEU A 288 -9.75 12.10 1.18
CA LEU A 288 -8.45 12.25 1.83
C LEU A 288 -8.35 11.49 3.17
N ALA A 289 -9.45 11.44 3.92
CA ALA A 289 -9.52 10.76 5.22
C ALA A 289 -9.95 9.28 5.09
N GLN A 290 -10.18 8.78 3.88
CA GLN A 290 -10.71 7.44 3.64
C GLN A 290 -9.80 6.56 2.79
N ARG A 291 -8.64 7.08 2.31
CA ARG A 291 -7.71 6.31 1.47
C ARG A 291 -6.33 6.22 2.10
N PRO A 292 -5.83 5.00 2.34
CA PRO A 292 -4.51 4.79 2.94
C PRO A 292 -3.36 5.28 2.06
N ASP A 293 -3.47 5.24 0.73
CA ASP A 293 -2.44 5.72 -0.19
C ASP A 293 -2.29 7.26 -0.16
N LEU A 294 -3.39 8.00 0.05
CA LEU A 294 -3.35 9.44 0.26
C LEU A 294 -2.78 9.81 1.63
N ALA A 295 -3.17 9.09 2.69
CA ALA A 295 -2.60 9.26 4.02
C ALA A 295 -1.09 9.00 4.03
N ALA A 296 -0.62 7.91 3.41
CA ALA A 296 0.81 7.63 3.24
C ALA A 296 1.54 8.77 2.50
N SER A 297 0.93 9.36 1.48
CA SER A 297 1.55 10.47 0.75
C SER A 297 1.68 11.75 1.60
N VAL A 298 0.69 12.04 2.45
CA VAL A 298 0.75 13.15 3.41
C VAL A 298 1.83 12.89 4.46
N ALA A 299 1.94 11.65 4.97
CA ALA A 299 2.98 11.27 5.91
C ALA A 299 4.38 11.39 5.30
N ASN A 300 4.57 10.97 4.04
CA ASN A 300 5.81 11.16 3.31
C ASN A 300 6.17 12.65 3.09
N LEU A 301 5.17 13.48 2.80
CA LEU A 301 5.36 14.93 2.67
C LEU A 301 5.78 15.56 4.01
N ARG A 302 5.18 15.12 5.12
CA ARG A 302 5.56 15.52 6.48
C ARG A 302 7.00 15.11 6.80
N ALA A 303 7.42 13.90 6.41
CA ALA A 303 8.79 13.45 6.57
C ALA A 303 9.77 14.32 5.78
N ALA A 304 9.44 14.66 4.53
CA ALA A 304 10.26 15.55 3.70
C ALA A 304 10.36 16.97 4.29
N ASN A 305 9.27 17.52 4.83
CA ASN A 305 9.28 18.81 5.54
C ASN A 305 10.23 18.78 6.75
N ALA A 306 10.17 17.73 7.57
CA ALA A 306 11.06 17.58 8.71
C ALA A 306 12.53 17.48 8.26
N GLN A 307 12.84 16.84 7.12
CA GLN A 307 14.19 16.79 6.54
C GLN A 307 14.68 18.18 6.08
N VAL A 308 13.81 19.06 5.60
CA VAL A 308 14.18 20.47 5.37
C VAL A 308 14.62 21.13 6.66
N GLY A 309 13.88 20.92 7.77
CA GLY A 309 14.24 21.42 9.09
C GLY A 309 15.59 20.87 9.59
N VAL A 310 15.90 19.59 9.33
CA VAL A 310 17.23 19.01 9.62
C VAL A 310 18.33 19.74 8.86
N ALA A 311 18.12 20.02 7.56
CA ALA A 311 19.10 20.72 6.73
C ALA A 311 19.28 22.20 7.13
N GLU A 312 18.21 22.86 7.55
CA GLU A 312 18.25 24.20 8.11
C GLU A 312 18.99 24.22 9.46
N GLY A 313 18.79 23.21 10.30
CA GLY A 313 19.50 23.05 11.59
C GLY A 313 21.02 22.94 11.44
N ALA A 314 21.52 22.48 10.29
CA ALA A 314 22.96 22.36 10.01
C ALA A 314 23.68 23.72 9.89
N PHE A 315 22.95 24.83 9.77
CA PHE A 315 23.52 26.19 9.77
C PHE A 315 23.71 26.77 11.19
N TYR A 316 23.20 26.08 12.22
CA TYR A 316 23.29 26.50 13.60
C TYR A 316 24.40 25.76 14.33
N PRO A 317 24.97 26.34 15.39
CA PRO A 317 26.01 25.68 16.17
C PRO A 317 25.52 24.39 16.80
N SER A 318 26.28 23.28 16.68
CA SER A 318 26.02 22.07 17.43
C SER A 318 26.71 22.12 18.80
N LEU A 319 26.02 21.69 19.83
CA LEU A 319 26.52 21.61 21.20
C LEU A 319 26.66 20.16 21.62
N SER A 320 27.89 19.70 21.83
CA SER A 320 28.18 18.34 22.24
C SER A 320 28.82 18.28 23.63
N LEU A 321 28.35 17.33 24.44
CA LEU A 321 28.93 16.96 25.73
C LEU A 321 29.64 15.63 25.58
N THR A 322 30.92 15.61 25.97
CA THR A 322 31.70 14.37 26.05
C THR A 322 32.11 14.08 27.48
N GLY A 323 32.41 12.84 27.80
CA GLY A 323 32.95 12.43 29.09
C GLY A 323 33.74 11.14 28.97
N ASN A 324 34.74 11.00 29.84
CA ASN A 324 35.50 9.76 29.94
C ASN A 324 35.66 9.39 31.42
N PHE A 325 35.50 8.12 31.72
CA PHE A 325 35.67 7.57 33.04
C PHE A 325 36.37 6.21 32.91
N GLY A 326 37.40 5.97 33.73
CA GLY A 326 38.14 4.71 33.69
C GLY A 326 39.45 4.73 34.38
N TYR A 327 40.37 3.89 33.90
CA TYR A 327 41.70 3.68 34.43
C TYR A 327 42.71 3.75 33.29
N ALA A 328 43.88 4.33 33.55
CA ALA A 328 44.99 4.36 32.62
C ALA A 328 46.32 4.08 33.37
N SER A 329 47.17 3.20 32.84
CA SER A 329 48.46 2.82 33.48
C SER A 329 49.48 2.40 32.41
N GLU A 330 50.75 2.66 32.69
CA GLU A 330 51.85 2.11 31.87
C GLU A 330 52.05 0.59 32.05
N SER A 331 51.50 0.02 33.12
CA SER A 331 51.57 -1.40 33.41
C SER A 331 50.18 -2.03 33.47
N LEU A 332 49.99 -3.11 32.72
CA LEU A 332 48.74 -3.87 32.76
C LEU A 332 48.41 -4.39 34.17
N ARG A 333 49.43 -4.68 34.96
CA ARG A 333 49.27 -5.17 36.34
C ARG A 333 48.66 -4.13 37.27
N ASN A 334 48.91 -2.85 37.02
CA ASN A 334 48.49 -1.73 37.89
C ASN A 334 47.30 -0.96 37.31
N VAL A 335 46.70 -1.44 36.21
CA VAL A 335 45.61 -0.71 35.56
C VAL A 335 44.34 -0.59 36.44
N ALA A 336 44.16 -1.51 37.38
CA ALA A 336 43.01 -1.50 38.30
C ALA A 336 43.32 -0.79 39.64
N ASP A 337 44.52 -0.25 39.85
CA ASP A 337 44.88 0.45 41.04
C ASP A 337 44.10 1.77 41.20
N GLY A 338 43.79 2.18 42.45
CA GLY A 338 43.08 3.43 42.72
C GLY A 338 43.78 4.67 42.16
N GLY A 339 45.15 4.63 42.05
CA GLY A 339 45.93 5.72 41.48
C GLY A 339 45.90 5.79 39.93
N ALA A 340 45.44 4.73 39.26
CA ALA A 340 45.26 4.70 37.79
C ALA A 340 43.89 5.27 37.34
N ARG A 341 42.99 5.59 38.32
CA ARG A 341 41.65 6.12 38.01
C ARG A 341 41.70 7.50 37.37
N GLN A 342 40.98 7.68 36.26
CA GLN A 342 40.82 8.95 35.59
C GLN A 342 39.37 9.21 35.29
N PHE A 343 38.95 10.45 35.32
CA PHE A 343 37.66 10.88 34.78
C PHE A 343 37.79 12.29 34.21
N SER A 344 36.96 12.56 33.19
CA SER A 344 36.73 13.89 32.65
C SER A 344 35.29 14.01 32.23
N ILE A 345 34.65 15.15 32.55
CA ILE A 345 33.36 15.56 32.03
C ILE A 345 33.65 16.84 31.24
N GLY A 346 33.38 16.80 29.95
CA GLY A 346 33.72 17.86 29.02
C GLY A 346 34.80 17.46 28.01
N PRO A 347 35.14 18.33 27.10
CA PRO A 347 34.57 19.68 27.01
C PRO A 347 33.09 19.67 26.59
N LEU A 348 32.32 20.68 27.05
CA LEU A 348 31.11 21.10 26.38
C LEU A 348 31.56 21.90 25.16
N ALA A 349 31.47 21.29 23.97
CA ALA A 349 32.01 21.81 22.73
C ALA A 349 30.89 22.41 21.85
N LEU A 350 31.03 23.71 21.57
CA LEU A 350 30.22 24.41 20.57
C LEU A 350 30.95 24.39 19.24
N SER A 351 30.35 23.83 18.18
CA SER A 351 30.93 23.79 16.84
C SER A 351 30.00 24.45 15.84
N LEU A 352 30.51 25.45 15.12
CA LEU A 352 29.81 26.14 14.05
C LEU A 352 30.68 26.07 12.77
N PRO A 353 30.21 25.47 11.67
CA PRO A 353 30.94 25.50 10.41
C PRO A 353 30.86 26.91 9.77
N LEU A 354 31.97 27.66 9.78
CA LEU A 354 32.04 28.98 9.14
C LEU A 354 32.23 28.89 7.63
N PHE A 355 32.93 27.85 7.16
CA PHE A 355 33.14 27.58 5.75
C PHE A 355 33.16 26.07 5.51
N ASP A 356 32.30 25.62 4.61
CA ASP A 356 32.11 24.19 4.29
C ASP A 356 32.13 23.91 2.77
N GLY A 357 32.62 24.88 1.96
CA GLY A 357 32.61 24.77 0.51
C GLY A 357 31.20 24.80 -0.12
N GLY A 358 30.20 25.26 0.62
CA GLY A 358 28.78 25.31 0.15
C GLY A 358 27.97 24.05 0.38
N ARG A 359 28.49 23.07 1.11
CA ARG A 359 27.84 21.79 1.40
C ARG A 359 26.47 21.96 2.07
N ASN A 360 26.35 22.78 3.13
CA ASN A 360 25.09 22.98 3.83
C ASN A 360 24.05 23.68 2.93
N LYS A 361 24.47 24.64 2.12
CA LYS A 361 23.60 25.31 1.13
C LYS A 361 23.07 24.31 0.09
N ALA A 362 23.93 23.43 -0.42
CA ALA A 362 23.55 22.39 -1.37
C ALA A 362 22.62 21.34 -0.74
N ASN A 363 22.86 20.92 0.51
CA ASN A 363 21.99 19.99 1.23
C ASN A 363 20.61 20.59 1.50
N LEU A 364 20.52 21.87 1.84
CA LEU A 364 19.24 22.56 2.00
C LEU A 364 18.48 22.64 0.68
N ALA A 365 19.15 22.98 -0.42
CA ALA A 365 18.55 23.00 -1.75
C ALA A 365 18.04 21.60 -2.16
N LEU A 366 18.83 20.56 -1.89
CA LEU A 366 18.42 19.17 -2.12
C LEU A 366 17.16 18.80 -1.31
N SER A 367 17.13 19.16 -0.01
CA SER A 367 15.99 18.83 0.87
C SER A 367 14.73 19.57 0.43
N LYS A 368 14.82 20.82 -0.01
CA LYS A 368 13.70 21.60 -0.58
C LYS A 368 13.18 20.96 -1.88
N ALA A 369 14.08 20.58 -2.79
CA ALA A 369 13.70 19.93 -4.03
C ALA A 369 12.99 18.57 -3.77
N ARG A 370 13.42 17.80 -2.75
CA ARG A 370 12.74 16.58 -2.33
C ARG A 370 11.35 16.82 -1.73
N TYR A 371 11.18 17.93 -1.00
CA TYR A 371 9.87 18.35 -0.51
C TYR A 371 8.93 18.71 -1.67
N ASP A 372 9.41 19.49 -2.64
CA ASP A 372 8.62 19.88 -3.82
C ASP A 372 8.26 18.63 -4.67
N GLU A 373 9.17 17.68 -4.81
CA GLU A 373 8.90 16.38 -5.44
C GLU A 373 7.81 15.61 -4.69
N ALA A 374 7.89 15.53 -3.36
CA ALA A 374 6.89 14.85 -2.54
C ALA A 374 5.51 15.52 -2.66
N LEU A 375 5.47 16.86 -2.75
CA LEU A 375 4.25 17.62 -2.96
C LEU A 375 3.61 17.30 -4.32
N ALA A 376 4.39 17.33 -5.41
CA ALA A 376 3.91 16.98 -6.75
C ALA A 376 3.41 15.51 -6.83
N ASN A 377 4.08 14.59 -6.12
CA ASN A 377 3.66 13.20 -6.02
C ASN A 377 2.33 13.06 -5.26
N HIS A 378 2.13 13.82 -4.18
CA HIS A 378 0.86 13.87 -3.45
C HIS A 378 -0.28 14.39 -4.34
N GLU A 379 -0.07 15.48 -5.07
CA GLU A 379 -1.06 16.04 -6.00
C GLU A 379 -1.43 15.04 -7.11
N THR A 380 -0.44 14.36 -7.67
CA THR A 380 -0.66 13.29 -8.68
C THR A 380 -1.50 12.14 -8.12
N ARG A 381 -1.24 11.70 -6.89
CA ARG A 381 -2.02 10.65 -6.22
C ARG A 381 -3.46 11.11 -5.96
N LEU A 382 -3.64 12.35 -5.52
CA LEU A 382 -4.97 12.93 -5.30
C LEU A 382 -5.80 12.96 -6.60
N LEU A 383 -5.22 13.47 -7.69
CA LEU A 383 -5.89 13.51 -9.00
C LEU A 383 -6.20 12.09 -9.51
N THR A 384 -5.29 11.14 -9.28
CA THR A 384 -5.52 9.73 -9.63
C THR A 384 -6.68 9.13 -8.82
N ALA A 385 -6.73 9.39 -7.52
CA ALA A 385 -7.80 8.92 -6.65
C ALA A 385 -9.16 9.49 -7.06
N LEU A 386 -9.24 10.78 -7.37
CA LEU A 386 -10.48 11.42 -7.85
C LEU A 386 -10.93 10.80 -9.19
N ARG A 387 -10.00 10.59 -10.12
CA ARG A 387 -10.29 9.91 -11.39
C ARG A 387 -10.81 8.49 -11.19
N GLU A 388 -10.18 7.70 -10.31
CA GLU A 388 -10.62 6.33 -10.03
C GLU A 388 -12.06 6.26 -9.51
N VAL A 389 -12.47 7.23 -8.68
CA VAL A 389 -13.87 7.30 -8.20
C VAL A 389 -14.80 7.70 -9.33
N GLU A 390 -14.48 8.72 -10.12
CA GLU A 390 -15.30 9.14 -11.25
C GLU A 390 -15.45 8.02 -12.30
N ASP A 391 -14.37 7.32 -12.62
CA ASP A 391 -14.39 6.19 -13.55
C ASP A 391 -15.29 5.06 -13.02
N ALA A 392 -15.15 4.72 -11.73
CA ALA A 392 -15.95 3.67 -11.10
C ALA A 392 -17.45 4.03 -11.03
N LEU A 393 -17.79 5.28 -10.70
CA LEU A 393 -19.18 5.75 -10.67
C LEU A 393 -19.81 5.75 -12.07
N SER A 394 -19.05 6.21 -13.07
CA SER A 394 -19.46 6.15 -14.47
C SER A 394 -19.70 4.71 -14.91
N ASP A 395 -18.80 3.78 -14.56
CA ASP A 395 -18.94 2.38 -14.93
C ASP A 395 -20.19 1.74 -14.30
N VAL A 396 -20.47 1.97 -13.02
CA VAL A 396 -21.70 1.49 -12.36
C VAL A 396 -22.93 1.97 -13.09
N GLN A 397 -22.99 3.26 -13.44
CA GLN A 397 -24.16 3.84 -14.10
C GLN A 397 -24.34 3.28 -15.52
N GLN A 398 -23.26 3.22 -16.32
CA GLN A 398 -23.35 2.75 -17.70
C GLN A 398 -23.61 1.24 -17.78
N ARG A 399 -23.02 0.43 -16.88
CA ARG A 399 -23.30 -1.02 -16.81
C ARG A 399 -24.72 -1.33 -16.39
N ALA A 400 -25.34 -0.50 -15.54
CA ALA A 400 -26.75 -0.65 -15.20
C ALA A 400 -27.64 -0.45 -16.45
N ARG A 401 -27.44 0.63 -17.22
CA ARG A 401 -28.18 0.88 -18.47
C ARG A 401 -27.91 -0.20 -19.52
N GLN A 402 -26.66 -0.65 -19.64
CA GLN A 402 -26.30 -1.74 -20.54
C GLN A 402 -27.03 -3.04 -20.18
N ALA A 403 -27.15 -3.35 -18.88
CA ALA A 403 -27.85 -4.55 -18.41
C ALA A 403 -29.35 -4.52 -18.77
N GLU A 404 -30.00 -3.34 -18.69
CA GLU A 404 -31.41 -3.18 -19.10
C GLU A 404 -31.59 -3.46 -20.60
N ALA A 405 -30.73 -2.87 -21.45
CA ALA A 405 -30.80 -3.09 -22.88
C ALA A 405 -30.49 -4.58 -23.24
N GLN A 406 -29.52 -5.17 -22.58
CA GLN A 406 -29.14 -6.58 -22.84
C GLN A 406 -30.23 -7.55 -22.37
N ALA A 407 -30.97 -7.26 -21.30
CA ALA A 407 -32.08 -8.09 -20.85
C ALA A 407 -33.20 -8.16 -21.93
N LEU A 408 -33.47 -7.06 -22.61
CA LEU A 408 -34.41 -7.04 -23.74
C LEU A 408 -33.88 -7.89 -24.92
N ALA A 409 -32.59 -7.78 -25.24
CA ALA A 409 -31.96 -8.59 -26.30
C ALA A 409 -31.98 -10.08 -25.96
N GLN A 410 -31.71 -10.45 -24.70
CA GLN A 410 -31.80 -11.83 -24.21
C GLN A 410 -33.23 -12.40 -24.36
N GLN A 411 -34.22 -11.65 -23.93
CA GLN A 411 -35.62 -12.08 -24.04
C GLN A 411 -36.07 -12.22 -25.50
N ALA A 412 -35.68 -11.28 -26.38
CA ALA A 412 -36.01 -11.33 -27.81
C ALA A 412 -35.31 -12.50 -28.51
N GLY A 413 -34.02 -12.74 -28.19
CA GLY A 413 -33.24 -13.85 -28.73
C GLY A 413 -33.83 -15.22 -28.35
N ALA A 414 -34.14 -15.41 -27.08
CA ALA A 414 -34.82 -16.63 -26.60
C ALA A 414 -36.17 -16.87 -27.32
N ARG A 415 -36.96 -15.82 -27.49
CA ARG A 415 -38.23 -15.91 -28.20
C ARG A 415 -38.06 -16.23 -29.68
N ALA A 416 -37.09 -15.61 -30.36
CA ALA A 416 -36.75 -15.88 -31.75
C ALA A 416 -36.37 -17.35 -31.96
N PHE A 417 -35.55 -17.92 -31.07
CA PHE A 417 -35.15 -19.32 -31.12
C PHE A 417 -36.33 -20.26 -31.00
N VAL A 418 -37.23 -20.06 -30.01
CA VAL A 418 -38.47 -20.87 -29.84
C VAL A 418 -39.35 -20.82 -31.09
N VAL A 419 -39.53 -19.62 -31.69
CA VAL A 419 -40.33 -19.47 -32.91
C VAL A 419 -39.68 -20.14 -34.11
N ALA A 420 -38.37 -19.96 -34.31
CA ALA A 420 -37.63 -20.57 -35.41
C ALA A 420 -37.68 -22.10 -35.37
N GLN A 421 -37.49 -22.68 -34.16
CA GLN A 421 -37.61 -24.10 -33.93
C GLN A 421 -38.99 -24.64 -34.26
N ALA A 422 -40.03 -24.01 -33.74
CA ALA A 422 -41.42 -24.42 -34.01
C ALA A 422 -41.83 -24.33 -35.49
N ARG A 423 -41.31 -23.35 -36.23
CA ARG A 423 -41.51 -23.22 -37.68
C ARG A 423 -40.81 -24.31 -38.45
N TYR A 424 -39.55 -24.66 -38.07
CA TYR A 424 -38.81 -25.73 -38.71
C TYR A 424 -39.44 -27.10 -38.47
N GLU A 425 -39.91 -27.38 -37.25
CA GLU A 425 -40.62 -28.63 -36.92
C GLU A 425 -41.90 -28.83 -37.75
N ARG A 426 -42.57 -27.71 -38.12
CA ARG A 426 -43.74 -27.69 -38.99
C ARG A 426 -43.42 -27.70 -40.47
N GLY A 427 -42.15 -27.68 -40.84
CA GLY A 427 -41.71 -27.69 -42.24
C GLY A 427 -41.87 -26.36 -42.99
N VAL A 428 -42.11 -25.21 -42.28
CA VAL A 428 -42.35 -23.89 -42.88
C VAL A 428 -41.13 -22.97 -42.87
N SER A 429 -39.97 -23.48 -42.39
CA SER A 429 -38.67 -22.79 -42.47
C SER A 429 -37.54 -23.81 -42.66
N ASN A 430 -36.36 -23.32 -43.02
CA ASN A 430 -35.15 -24.16 -43.17
C ASN A 430 -34.39 -24.27 -41.85
N PHE A 431 -33.41 -25.20 -41.78
CA PHE A 431 -32.58 -25.42 -40.61
C PHE A 431 -31.64 -24.24 -40.30
N LEU A 432 -31.28 -23.43 -41.31
CA LEU A 432 -30.44 -22.24 -41.16
C LEU A 432 -31.10 -21.22 -40.20
N ASP A 433 -32.43 -21.00 -40.36
CA ASP A 433 -33.16 -20.06 -39.49
C ASP A 433 -33.08 -20.48 -38.01
N VAL A 434 -33.15 -21.79 -37.74
CA VAL A 434 -33.01 -22.33 -36.38
C VAL A 434 -31.59 -22.10 -35.84
N THR A 435 -30.58 -22.39 -36.68
CA THR A 435 -29.18 -22.25 -36.31
C THR A 435 -28.82 -20.79 -35.99
N ASP A 436 -29.28 -19.85 -36.84
CA ASP A 436 -29.05 -18.42 -36.63
C ASP A 436 -29.75 -17.89 -35.40
N ALA A 437 -30.99 -18.27 -35.16
CA ALA A 437 -31.73 -17.89 -33.95
C ALA A 437 -31.06 -18.47 -32.70
N GLN A 438 -30.58 -19.71 -32.73
CA GLN A 438 -29.88 -20.36 -31.64
C GLN A 438 -28.54 -19.66 -31.30
N ARG A 439 -27.75 -19.30 -32.34
CA ARG A 439 -26.51 -18.52 -32.15
C ARG A 439 -26.76 -17.18 -31.49
N ASN A 440 -27.81 -16.46 -31.97
CA ASN A 440 -28.15 -15.13 -31.43
C ASN A 440 -28.67 -15.24 -29.99
N ALA A 441 -29.47 -16.25 -29.66
CA ALA A 441 -29.93 -16.49 -28.28
C ALA A 441 -28.74 -16.80 -27.35
N LEU A 442 -27.86 -17.71 -27.74
CA LEU A 442 -26.65 -18.04 -26.95
C LEU A 442 -25.74 -16.82 -26.76
N ALA A 443 -25.52 -16.04 -27.81
CA ALA A 443 -24.71 -14.81 -27.71
C ALA A 443 -25.33 -13.80 -26.76
N ALA A 444 -26.66 -13.63 -26.78
CA ALA A 444 -27.38 -12.74 -25.88
C ALA A 444 -27.31 -13.22 -24.40
N ASP A 445 -27.44 -14.53 -24.16
CA ASP A 445 -27.34 -15.12 -22.81
C ASP A 445 -25.91 -14.95 -22.22
N ARG A 446 -24.88 -15.24 -23.02
CA ARG A 446 -23.49 -15.02 -22.61
C ARG A 446 -23.21 -13.55 -22.31
N ALA A 447 -23.63 -12.63 -23.21
CA ALA A 447 -23.45 -11.19 -23.01
C ALA A 447 -24.19 -10.69 -21.76
N ALA A 448 -25.41 -11.16 -21.48
CA ALA A 448 -26.13 -10.81 -20.24
C ALA A 448 -25.40 -11.28 -18.99
N THR A 449 -24.82 -12.48 -19.01
CA THR A 449 -24.03 -13.02 -17.89
C THR A 449 -22.74 -12.24 -17.69
N GLN A 450 -22.03 -11.91 -18.76
CA GLN A 450 -20.83 -11.07 -18.72
C GLN A 450 -21.10 -9.69 -18.15
N ILE A 451 -22.21 -9.05 -18.56
CA ILE A 451 -22.60 -7.73 -18.02
C ILE A 451 -22.96 -7.83 -16.54
N ARG A 452 -23.65 -8.89 -16.08
CA ARG A 452 -23.92 -9.10 -14.64
C ARG A 452 -22.62 -9.21 -13.85
N THR A 453 -21.65 -9.98 -14.35
CA THR A 453 -20.32 -10.07 -13.75
C THR A 453 -19.66 -8.69 -13.68
N GLN A 454 -19.63 -7.94 -14.80
CA GLN A 454 -19.05 -6.60 -14.85
C GLN A 454 -19.70 -5.61 -13.87
N ARG A 455 -21.02 -5.73 -13.62
CA ARG A 455 -21.70 -4.91 -12.60
C ARG A 455 -21.22 -5.21 -11.17
N LEU A 456 -20.95 -6.47 -10.85
CA LEU A 456 -20.33 -6.84 -9.56
C LEU A 456 -18.90 -6.29 -9.45
N LEU A 457 -18.12 -6.38 -10.52
CA LEU A 457 -16.77 -5.81 -10.58
C LEU A 457 -16.78 -4.29 -10.44
N ALA A 458 -17.75 -3.59 -11.03
CA ALA A 458 -17.92 -2.14 -10.87
C ALA A 458 -18.22 -1.76 -9.42
N ALA A 459 -19.04 -2.55 -8.69
CA ALA A 459 -19.26 -2.34 -7.26
C ALA A 459 -17.98 -2.52 -6.43
N VAL A 460 -17.16 -3.55 -6.72
CA VAL A 460 -15.83 -3.74 -6.11
C VAL A 460 -14.92 -2.53 -6.41
N ALA A 461 -14.93 -2.05 -7.65
CA ALA A 461 -14.11 -0.90 -8.06
C ALA A 461 -14.49 0.38 -7.29
N VAL A 462 -15.79 0.65 -7.09
CA VAL A 462 -16.25 1.77 -6.26
C VAL A 462 -15.77 1.62 -4.82
N ALA A 463 -15.98 0.44 -4.21
CA ALA A 463 -15.52 0.20 -2.84
C ALA A 463 -14.02 0.46 -2.70
N ARG A 464 -13.20 -0.07 -3.60
CA ARG A 464 -11.74 0.15 -3.64
C ARG A 464 -11.39 1.63 -3.80
N ALA A 465 -12.01 2.32 -4.75
CA ALA A 465 -11.72 3.71 -5.07
C ALA A 465 -12.05 4.65 -3.89
N LEU A 466 -13.03 4.30 -3.07
CA LEU A 466 -13.42 5.02 -1.86
C LEU A 466 -12.58 4.67 -0.62
N GLY A 467 -11.62 3.74 -0.73
CA GLY A 467 -10.80 3.30 0.40
C GLY A 467 -11.45 2.21 1.26
N ALA A 468 -12.61 1.67 0.87
CA ALA A 468 -13.23 0.43 1.35
C ALA A 468 -13.14 0.18 2.87
N GLY A 469 -13.75 1.06 3.66
CA GLY A 469 -13.84 0.89 5.13
C GLY A 469 -12.59 1.26 5.91
N TRP A 470 -11.51 1.69 5.25
CA TRP A 470 -10.35 2.26 5.94
C TRP A 470 -10.71 3.63 6.56
N SER A 471 -10.14 3.90 7.71
CA SER A 471 -10.20 5.23 8.34
C SER A 471 -8.84 5.52 8.95
N GLU A 472 -8.42 6.78 8.87
CA GLU A 472 -7.21 7.25 9.52
C GLU A 472 -7.23 6.86 11.00
N GLN A 473 -6.28 6.02 11.40
CA GLN A 473 -6.13 5.63 12.79
C GLN A 473 -5.44 6.77 13.53
N ALA A 474 -5.85 7.02 14.78
CA ALA A 474 -5.13 7.94 15.66
C ALA A 474 -3.64 7.56 15.69
N PRO A 475 -2.71 8.55 15.75
CA PRO A 475 -1.28 8.28 15.77
C PRO A 475 -0.96 7.26 16.85
N LEU A 476 -0.10 6.30 16.52
CA LEU A 476 0.31 5.17 17.36
C LEU A 476 0.59 5.65 18.79
N ALA A 477 -0.37 5.49 19.69
CA ALA A 477 -0.10 5.53 21.11
C ALA A 477 0.92 4.42 21.38
N THR A 478 2.09 4.82 21.84
CA THR A 478 3.27 4.03 22.15
C THR A 478 2.89 2.63 22.64
N ILE A 479 3.05 1.60 21.80
CA ILE A 479 3.04 0.19 22.25
C ILE A 479 4.37 -0.05 22.98
N ALA A 480 4.54 0.60 24.10
CA ALA A 480 5.64 0.40 25.06
C ALA A 480 5.19 -0.50 26.22
N GLY A 481 4.38 -1.52 25.95
CA GLY A 481 3.80 -2.35 27.01
C GLY A 481 3.65 -3.84 26.74
N ALA A 482 4.02 -4.35 25.57
CA ALA A 482 3.72 -5.76 25.23
C ALA A 482 4.93 -6.65 24.91
N ALA A 483 6.16 -6.20 25.19
CA ALA A 483 7.38 -7.00 25.00
C ALA A 483 8.11 -7.32 26.32
N GLN A 484 7.37 -7.48 27.42
CA GLN A 484 7.88 -8.08 28.66
C GLN A 484 6.81 -9.04 29.21
N LYS A 485 6.75 -10.22 28.65
CA LYS A 485 6.33 -11.47 29.34
C LYS A 485 6.91 -12.65 28.58
#